data_0bd46660c8359cd42c99657bc5d1cbae
#
_entry.id   0bd46660c8359cd42c99657bc5d1cbae
#
_cell.length_a   1.000
_cell.length_b   1.000
_cell.length_c   1.000
_cell.angle_alpha   90.00
_cell.angle_beta   90.00
_cell.angle_gamma   90.00
#
_symmetry.space_group_name_H-M   'P 1'
#
loop_
_entity.id
_entity.type
_entity.pdbx_description
1 polymer ?
#
loop_
_entity_poly.entity_id
_entity_poly.type
_entity_poly.pdbx_seq_one_letter_code
_entity_poly.pdbx_strand_id
1 'polypeptide(L)'
;IRTFTGKLVDPFALTLDDIDIRDIAHHLSNLCRYTGAGPFYSVAQHSVLVANYFIDPAARLAGLLHDAAETYINDIASPLKRAIGMERYV
;
A
#
# COMPACT_ATOMS: atom_id res chain seq x y z
N ILE A 1 10.34 9.09 -6.92
CA ILE A 1 9.95 7.95 -7.74
C ILE A 1 8.91 8.37 -8.79
N ARG A 2 8.83 7.63 -9.86
CA ARG A 2 7.80 7.84 -10.88
C ARG A 2 6.68 6.83 -10.65
N THR A 3 5.43 7.32 -10.58
CA THR A 3 4.26 6.48 -10.39
C THR A 3 3.73 5.94 -11.72
N PHE A 4 2.77 5.01 -11.64
CA PHE A 4 2.12 4.45 -12.82
C PHE A 4 1.48 5.54 -13.70
N THR A 5 0.86 6.56 -13.10
CA THR A 5 0.26 7.67 -13.86
C THR A 5 1.28 8.69 -14.35
N GLY A 6 2.57 8.49 -14.08
CA GLY A 6 3.65 9.33 -14.58
C GLY A 6 4.05 10.50 -13.68
N LYS A 7 3.52 10.57 -12.45
CA LYS A 7 3.91 11.60 -11.49
C LYS A 7 5.27 11.30 -10.90
N LEU A 8 6.08 12.34 -10.70
CA LEU A 8 7.30 12.25 -9.91
C LEU A 8 6.97 12.67 -8.48
N VAL A 9 7.15 11.76 -7.53
CA VAL A 9 6.80 11.99 -6.14
C VAL A 9 7.98 11.67 -5.22
N ASP A 10 8.04 12.40 -4.09
CA ASP A 10 8.95 12.10 -2.99
C ASP A 10 8.17 11.36 -1.91
N PRO A 11 8.47 10.08 -1.64
CA PRO A 11 7.73 9.30 -0.64
C PRO A 11 7.74 9.90 0.76
N PHE A 12 8.74 10.72 1.08
CA PHE A 12 8.85 11.35 2.38
C PHE A 12 8.23 12.75 2.44
N ALA A 13 7.68 13.24 1.34
CA ALA A 13 7.09 14.57 1.24
C ALA A 13 5.88 14.58 0.31
N LEU A 14 4.98 13.61 0.48
CA LEU A 14 3.77 13.48 -0.35
C LEU A 14 2.79 14.61 -0.04
N THR A 15 2.18 15.15 -1.10
CA THR A 15 1.07 16.09 -1.01
C THR A 15 -0.21 15.44 -1.51
N LEU A 16 -1.37 16.08 -1.28
CA LEU A 16 -2.63 15.56 -1.79
C LEU A 16 -2.64 15.43 -3.31
N ASP A 17 -1.95 16.33 -4.01
CA ASP A 17 -1.87 16.28 -5.47
C ASP A 17 -1.05 15.09 -5.98
N ASP A 18 -0.19 14.52 -5.14
CA ASP A 18 0.62 13.35 -5.50
C ASP A 18 -0.18 12.04 -5.43
N ILE A 19 -1.29 12.04 -4.70
CA ILE A 19 -2.08 10.83 -4.45
C ILE A 19 -3.07 10.60 -5.59
N ASP A 20 -3.03 9.41 -6.17
CA ASP A 20 -3.94 9.00 -7.23
C ASP A 20 -4.35 7.54 -7.00
N ILE A 21 -5.66 7.29 -6.96
CA ILE A 21 -6.18 5.94 -6.70
C ILE A 21 -5.72 4.94 -7.76
N ARG A 22 -5.45 5.39 -8.98
CA ARG A 22 -4.96 4.52 -10.05
C ARG A 22 -3.55 4.03 -9.75
N ASP A 23 -2.71 4.89 -9.16
CA ASP A 23 -1.37 4.50 -8.71
C ASP A 23 -1.48 3.48 -7.58
N ILE A 24 -2.36 3.72 -6.61
CA ILE A 24 -2.57 2.81 -5.48
C ILE A 24 -3.00 1.44 -6.00
N ALA A 25 -4.02 1.38 -6.84
CA ALA A 25 -4.54 0.11 -7.37
C ALA A 25 -3.47 -0.63 -8.18
N HIS A 26 -2.78 0.06 -9.06
CA HIS A 26 -1.78 -0.55 -9.93
C HIS A 26 -0.56 -1.04 -9.14
N HIS A 27 0.00 -0.16 -8.30
CA HIS A 27 1.19 -0.51 -7.52
C HIS A 27 0.92 -1.65 -6.56
N LEU A 28 -0.19 -1.60 -5.80
CA LEU A 28 -0.51 -2.66 -4.85
C LEU A 28 -0.82 -4.00 -5.52
N SER A 29 -1.31 -3.97 -6.77
CA SER A 29 -1.54 -5.21 -7.54
C SER A 29 -0.23 -5.89 -7.96
N ASN A 30 0.87 -5.15 -7.98
CA ASN A 30 2.18 -5.67 -8.36
C ASN A 30 3.11 -5.91 -7.17
N LEU A 31 2.69 -5.60 -5.95
CA LEU A 31 3.47 -5.87 -4.75
C LEU A 31 3.09 -7.23 -4.18
N CYS A 32 4.07 -8.11 -4.03
CA CYS A 32 3.89 -9.42 -3.42
C CYS A 32 4.02 -9.31 -1.90
N ARG A 33 3.11 -9.98 -1.18
CA ARG A 33 3.19 -10.06 0.29
C ARG A 33 4.26 -11.03 0.74
N TYR A 34 4.59 -10.96 2.04
CA TYR A 34 5.53 -11.87 2.71
C TYR A 34 6.92 -11.87 2.07
N THR A 35 7.34 -10.73 1.55
CA THR A 35 8.67 -10.57 0.93
C THR A 35 8.91 -11.58 -0.21
N GLY A 36 7.82 -12.09 -0.82
CA GLY A 36 7.91 -13.07 -1.88
C GLY A 36 8.18 -14.50 -1.43
N ALA A 37 8.06 -14.80 -0.14
CA ALA A 37 8.40 -16.14 0.38
C ALA A 37 7.45 -17.24 -0.08
N GLY A 38 6.19 -16.89 -0.40
CA GLY A 38 5.19 -17.85 -0.86
C GLY A 38 4.80 -17.64 -2.31
N PRO A 39 3.73 -18.31 -2.78
CA PRO A 39 3.13 -18.01 -4.08
C PRO A 39 2.75 -16.55 -4.18
N PHE A 40 2.64 -16.03 -5.41
CA PHE A 40 2.27 -14.64 -5.59
C PHE A 40 0.91 -14.35 -4.96
N TYR A 41 0.90 -13.39 -4.06
CA TYR A 41 -0.29 -12.90 -3.37
C TYR A 41 -0.10 -11.39 -3.23
N SER A 42 -0.85 -10.60 -4.02
CA SER A 42 -0.62 -9.16 -4.06
C SER A 42 -1.18 -8.45 -2.83
N VAL A 43 -0.58 -7.31 -2.51
CA VAL A 43 -1.09 -6.43 -1.46
C VAL A 43 -2.52 -5.98 -1.80
N ALA A 44 -2.83 -5.74 -3.07
CA ALA A 44 -4.19 -5.39 -3.50
C ALA A 44 -5.19 -6.50 -3.19
N GLN A 45 -4.87 -7.76 -3.46
CA GLN A 45 -5.73 -8.90 -3.12
C GLN A 45 -6.01 -8.95 -1.63
N HIS A 46 -4.96 -8.78 -0.81
CA HIS A 46 -5.10 -8.72 0.63
C HIS A 46 -6.03 -7.60 1.06
N SER A 47 -5.88 -6.41 0.50
CA SER A 47 -6.71 -5.25 0.83
C SER A 47 -8.19 -5.49 0.51
N VAL A 48 -8.49 -6.13 -0.62
CA VAL A 48 -9.87 -6.49 -0.99
C VAL A 48 -10.45 -7.51 0.00
N LEU A 49 -9.67 -8.52 0.40
CA LEU A 49 -10.13 -9.51 1.37
C LEU A 49 -10.40 -8.87 2.73
N VAL A 50 -9.52 -7.96 3.18
CA VAL A 50 -9.74 -7.23 4.43
C VAL A 50 -11.01 -6.38 4.34
N ALA A 51 -11.25 -5.68 3.23
CA ALA A 51 -12.44 -4.87 3.04
C ALA A 51 -13.71 -5.73 3.13
N ASN A 52 -13.69 -6.93 2.55
CA ASN A 52 -14.84 -7.83 2.53
C ASN A 52 -15.16 -8.43 3.90
N TYR A 53 -14.29 -8.26 4.88
CA TYR A 53 -14.51 -8.72 6.24
C TYR A 53 -15.54 -7.88 6.97
N PHE A 54 -15.78 -6.65 6.52
CA PHE A 54 -16.65 -5.69 7.19
C PHE A 54 -17.94 -5.48 6.41
N ILE A 55 -19.03 -5.17 7.15
CA ILE A 55 -20.32 -4.83 6.56
C ILE A 55 -20.48 -3.31 6.45
N ASP A 56 -20.00 -2.56 7.44
CA ASP A 56 -20.10 -1.11 7.45
C ASP A 56 -19.25 -0.49 6.32
N PRO A 57 -19.84 0.39 5.48
CA PRO A 57 -19.12 0.98 4.36
C PRO A 57 -17.85 1.74 4.74
N ALA A 58 -17.86 2.46 5.87
CA ALA A 58 -16.68 3.19 6.32
C ALA A 58 -15.55 2.24 6.74
N ALA A 59 -15.89 1.15 7.44
CA ALA A 59 -14.92 0.13 7.82
C ALA A 59 -14.36 -0.60 6.58
N ARG A 60 -15.21 -0.88 5.59
CA ARG A 60 -14.78 -1.49 4.32
C ARG A 60 -13.78 -0.61 3.61
N LEU A 61 -14.04 0.69 3.52
CA LEU A 61 -13.11 1.64 2.88
C LEU A 61 -11.79 1.71 3.64
N ALA A 62 -11.83 1.77 4.97
CA ALA A 62 -10.62 1.77 5.79
C ALA A 62 -9.80 0.50 5.57
N GLY A 63 -10.44 -0.67 5.52
CA GLY A 63 -9.79 -1.94 5.26
C GLY A 63 -9.16 -2.00 3.86
N LEU A 64 -9.86 -1.46 2.86
CA LEU A 64 -9.37 -1.42 1.48
C LEU A 64 -8.11 -0.57 1.36
N LEU A 65 -8.01 0.51 2.11
CA LEU A 65 -6.93 1.49 2.01
C LEU A 65 -5.87 1.36 3.11
N HIS A 66 -5.96 0.33 3.99
CA HIS A 66 -5.07 0.26 5.15
C HIS A 66 -3.58 0.14 4.79
N ASP A 67 -3.25 -0.43 3.64
CA ASP A 67 -1.89 -0.56 3.16
C ASP A 67 -1.56 0.40 2.00
N ALA A 68 -2.38 1.43 1.80
CA ALA A 68 -2.21 2.34 0.65
C ALA A 68 -0.84 3.03 0.62
N ALA A 69 -0.23 3.28 1.79
CA ALA A 69 1.10 3.89 1.86
C ALA A 69 2.17 3.04 1.16
N GLU A 70 2.00 1.73 1.09
CA GLU A 70 2.93 0.83 0.41
C GLU A 70 3.02 1.09 -1.09
N THR A 71 2.06 1.80 -1.68
CA THR A 71 2.12 2.27 -3.07
C THR A 71 3.44 2.97 -3.36
N TYR A 72 3.96 3.72 -2.39
CA TYR A 72 5.12 4.59 -2.56
C TYR A 72 6.39 4.08 -1.88
N ILE A 73 6.29 3.13 -0.96
CA ILE A 73 7.43 2.64 -0.18
C ILE A 73 7.64 1.14 -0.23
N ASN A 74 6.78 0.43 -0.99
CA ASN A 74 6.81 -1.03 -1.09
C ASN A 74 6.30 -1.74 0.17
N ASP A 75 6.19 -3.06 0.11
CA ASP A 75 5.81 -3.91 1.24
C ASP A 75 7.07 -4.24 2.04
N ILE A 76 7.27 -3.54 3.15
CA ILE A 76 8.43 -3.72 4.02
C ILE A 76 8.00 -4.53 5.24
N ALA A 77 8.73 -5.62 5.53
CA ALA A 77 8.46 -6.47 6.68
C ALA A 77 8.50 -5.68 7.99
N SER A 78 7.54 -5.94 8.90
CA SER A 78 7.39 -5.17 10.14
C SER A 78 8.66 -5.10 11.00
N PRO A 79 9.45 -6.19 11.18
CA PRO A 79 10.72 -6.08 11.90
C PRO A 79 11.69 -5.08 11.27
N LEU A 80 11.74 -5.03 9.94
CA LEU A 80 12.60 -4.10 9.23
C LEU A 80 12.09 -2.66 9.37
N LYS A 81 10.78 -2.45 9.27
CA LYS A 81 10.20 -1.12 9.49
C LYS A 81 10.56 -0.56 10.86
N ARG A 82 10.48 -1.38 11.90
CA ARG A 82 10.85 -0.97 13.26
C ARG A 82 12.32 -0.63 13.34
N ALA A 83 13.18 -1.46 12.75
CA ALA A 83 14.63 -1.28 12.81
C ALA A 83 15.08 0.02 12.16
N ILE A 84 14.43 0.45 11.08
CA ILE A 84 14.80 1.66 10.33
C ILE A 84 13.91 2.87 10.66
N GLY A 85 12.96 2.73 11.60
CA GLY A 85 12.09 3.82 12.02
C GLY A 85 11.01 4.20 11.02
N MET A 86 10.66 3.32 10.09
CA MET A 86 9.66 3.61 9.05
C MET A 86 8.23 3.54 9.53
N GLU A 87 7.96 3.03 10.72
CA GLU A 87 6.59 2.84 11.21
C GLU A 87 5.77 4.12 11.21
N ARG A 88 6.41 5.26 11.47
CA ARG A 88 5.73 6.56 11.51
C ARG A 88 5.27 7.05 10.13
N TYR A 89 5.69 6.39 9.05
CA TYR A 89 5.30 6.74 7.67
C TYR A 89 4.23 5.80 7.11
N VAL A 90 3.87 4.78 7.84
CA VAL A 90 2.86 3.78 7.46
C VAL A 90 1.88 3.50 8.63
#